data_55b5c927bf8c66738d29038646b6e68b
#
_entry.id   55b5c927bf8c66738d29038646b6e68b
#
_cell.length_a   1.000
_cell.length_b   1.000
_cell.length_c   1.000
_cell.angle_alpha   90.00
_cell.angle_beta   90.00
_cell.angle_gamma   90.00
#
_symmetry.space_group_name_H-M   'P 1'
#
loop_
_entity.id
_entity.type
_entity.pdbx_description
1 polymer ?
#
loop_
_entity_poly.entity_id
_entity_poly.type
_entity_poly.pdbx_seq_one_letter_code
_entity_poly.pdbx_strand_id
1 'polypeptide(L)' 'MIFKKNKITFQGAEPVEAAEALLDFFQKKPDAKVDLAECTHMHAANLQVLLATKATITAWPQVASLATVLQNALQKK' A
#
# COMPACT_ATOMS: atom_id res chain seq x y z
N MET A 1 7.59 6.87 2.24
CA MET A 1 6.35 6.84 1.45
C MET A 1 6.19 8.17 0.75
N ILE A 2 5.87 8.15 -0.51
CA ILE A 2 5.71 9.36 -1.31
C ILE A 2 4.25 9.52 -1.69
N PHE A 3 3.67 10.68 -1.33
CA PHE A 3 2.30 11.01 -1.70
C PHE A 3 2.32 11.97 -2.87
N LYS A 4 1.63 11.60 -3.94
CA LYS A 4 1.43 12.47 -5.08
C LYS A 4 -0.05 12.80 -5.19
N LYS A 5 -0.41 13.54 -6.23
CA LYS A 5 -1.77 14.05 -6.39
C LYS A 5 -2.84 12.97 -6.19
N ASN A 6 -2.62 11.79 -6.75
CA ASN A 6 -3.58 10.71 -6.71
C ASN A 6 -2.88 9.36 -6.62
N LYS A 7 -1.69 9.33 -6.05
CA LYS A 7 -0.86 8.14 -6.02
C LYS A 7 -0.01 8.09 -4.78
N ILE A 8 0.17 6.91 -4.24
CA ILE A 8 1.01 6.65 -3.08
C ILE A 8 2.08 5.66 -3.49
N THR A 9 3.34 5.98 -3.24
CA THR A 9 4.45 5.08 -3.53
C THR A 9 5.08 4.63 -2.22
N PHE A 10 5.09 3.33 -1.99
CA PHE A 10 5.78 2.75 -0.84
C PHE A 10 7.25 2.57 -1.18
N GLN A 11 8.13 2.87 -0.25
CA GLN A 11 9.56 2.70 -0.44
C GLN A 11 10.15 1.90 0.71
N GLY A 12 10.83 0.81 0.39
CA GLY A 12 11.49 -0.02 1.39
C GLY A 12 10.51 -0.59 2.41
N ALA A 13 10.89 -0.53 3.67
CA ALA A 13 10.08 -1.01 4.79
C ALA A 13 9.45 0.20 5.49
N GLU A 14 8.23 0.53 5.13
CA GLU A 14 7.54 1.66 5.73
C GLU A 14 7.14 1.32 7.17
N PRO A 15 7.33 2.26 8.11
CA PRO A 15 7.05 2.00 9.52
C PRO A 15 5.55 2.03 9.82
N VAL A 16 5.20 1.60 11.05
CA VAL A 16 3.81 1.58 11.47
C VAL A 16 3.19 2.97 11.48
N GLU A 17 3.97 4.00 11.77
CA GLU A 17 3.48 5.38 11.79
C GLU A 17 2.96 5.83 10.43
N ALA A 18 3.43 5.23 9.36
CA ALA A 18 2.97 5.56 8.03
C ALA A 18 1.49 5.23 7.84
N ALA A 19 0.94 4.32 8.64
CA ALA A 19 -0.46 3.92 8.51
C ALA A 19 -1.42 5.09 8.74
N GLU A 20 -1.10 5.99 9.67
CA GLU A 20 -1.96 7.14 9.93
C GLU A 20 -1.98 8.10 8.74
N ALA A 21 -0.80 8.40 8.19
CA ALA A 21 -0.70 9.26 7.02
C ALA A 21 -1.39 8.63 5.81
N LEU A 22 -1.25 7.33 5.67
CA LEU A 22 -1.88 6.59 4.58
C LEU A 22 -3.40 6.66 4.68
N LEU A 23 -3.94 6.42 5.87
CA LEU A 23 -5.38 6.48 6.08
C LEU A 23 -5.92 7.88 5.83
N ASP A 24 -5.23 8.90 6.34
CA ASP A 24 -5.64 10.29 6.14
C ASP A 24 -5.66 10.64 4.65
N PHE A 25 -4.65 10.18 3.91
CA PHE A 25 -4.59 10.45 2.47
C PHE A 25 -5.78 9.80 1.74
N PHE A 26 -6.13 8.56 2.10
CA PHE A 26 -7.27 7.89 1.48
C PHE A 26 -8.60 8.53 1.83
N GLN A 27 -8.70 9.14 3.01
CA GLN A 27 -9.93 9.85 3.37
C GLN A 27 -10.15 11.06 2.48
N LYS A 28 -9.05 11.68 2.04
CA LYS A 28 -9.12 12.85 1.14
C LYS A 28 -9.12 12.44 -0.32
N LYS A 29 -8.50 11.33 -0.66
CA LYS A 29 -8.35 10.85 -2.03
C LYS A 29 -8.71 9.36 -2.09
N PRO A 30 -10.00 9.02 -1.98
CA PRO A 30 -10.41 7.60 -1.92
C PRO A 30 -10.07 6.81 -3.18
N ASP A 31 -9.86 7.48 -4.30
CA ASP A 31 -9.51 6.82 -5.56
C ASP A 31 -8.01 6.74 -5.81
N ALA A 32 -7.19 7.11 -4.83
CA ALA A 32 -5.75 7.09 -4.99
C ALA A 32 -5.25 5.68 -5.32
N LYS A 33 -4.22 5.61 -6.15
CA LYS A 33 -3.60 4.35 -6.55
C LYS A 33 -2.33 4.12 -5.75
N VAL A 34 -1.96 2.86 -5.59
CA VAL A 34 -0.82 2.47 -4.76
C VAL A 34 0.21 1.74 -5.61
N ASP A 35 1.45 2.21 -5.54
CA ASP A 35 2.59 1.59 -6.21
C ASP A 35 3.47 0.93 -5.16
N LEU A 36 3.61 -0.38 -5.23
CA LEU A 36 4.39 -1.17 -4.28
C LEU A 36 5.68 -1.71 -4.87
N ALA A 37 6.09 -1.24 -6.05
CA ALA A 37 7.26 -1.80 -6.75
C ALA A 37 8.53 -1.74 -5.91
N GLU A 38 8.70 -0.70 -5.09
CA GLU A 38 9.90 -0.54 -4.26
C GLU A 38 9.68 -0.94 -2.81
N CYS A 39 8.54 -1.54 -2.50
CA CYS A 39 8.24 -2.00 -1.16
C CYS A 39 9.00 -3.30 -0.88
N THR A 40 9.77 -3.33 0.22
CA THR A 40 10.53 -4.52 0.59
C THR A 40 9.91 -5.27 1.78
N HIS A 41 9.06 -4.59 2.54
CA HIS A 41 8.37 -5.19 3.67
C HIS A 41 7.09 -4.40 3.94
N MET A 42 6.02 -5.11 4.26
CA MET A 42 4.72 -4.48 4.54
C MET A 42 4.37 -4.70 6.01
N HIS A 43 4.31 -3.60 6.76
CA HIS A 43 3.85 -3.67 8.14
C HIS A 43 2.34 -3.98 8.13
N ALA A 44 1.91 -4.81 9.09
CA ALA A 44 0.51 -5.23 9.14
C ALA A 44 -0.46 -4.05 9.23
N ALA A 45 -0.07 -2.99 9.94
CA ALA A 45 -0.94 -1.81 10.05
C ALA A 45 -1.17 -1.15 8.70
N ASN A 46 -0.13 -1.05 7.87
CA ASN A 46 -0.27 -0.49 6.54
C ASN A 46 -1.12 -1.39 5.63
N LEU A 47 -0.93 -2.69 5.75
CA LEU A 47 -1.74 -3.64 4.99
C LEU A 47 -3.21 -3.53 5.35
N GLN A 48 -3.53 -3.36 6.65
CA GLN A 48 -4.91 -3.21 7.08
C GLN A 48 -5.57 -1.97 6.45
N VAL A 49 -4.83 -0.88 6.35
CA VAL A 49 -5.36 0.33 5.70
C VAL A 49 -5.67 0.04 4.23
N LEU A 50 -4.77 -0.63 3.53
CA LEU A 50 -4.99 -0.96 2.12
C LEU A 50 -6.20 -1.87 1.93
N LEU A 51 -6.38 -2.83 2.84
CA LEU A 51 -7.55 -3.72 2.80
C LEU A 51 -8.84 -2.95 3.07
N ALA A 52 -8.83 -2.11 4.10
CA ALA A 52 -10.03 -1.37 4.51
C ALA A 52 -10.47 -0.37 3.43
N THR A 53 -9.52 0.23 2.73
CA THR A 53 -9.81 1.23 1.71
C THR A 53 -10.04 0.62 0.34
N LYS A 54 -9.82 -0.68 0.19
CA LYS A 54 -9.92 -1.39 -1.09
C LYS A 54 -9.04 -0.73 -2.15
N ALA A 55 -7.81 -0.43 -1.75
CA ALA A 55 -6.89 0.33 -2.58
C ALA A 55 -6.60 -0.38 -3.91
N THR A 56 -6.43 0.42 -4.96
CA THR A 56 -6.05 -0.08 -6.28
C THR A 56 -4.52 -0.12 -6.35
N ILE A 57 -3.97 -1.30 -6.61
CA ILE A 57 -2.53 -1.50 -6.68
C ILE A 57 -2.08 -1.44 -8.14
N THR A 58 -1.18 -0.53 -8.46
CA THR A 58 -0.69 -0.36 -9.83
C THR A 58 0.58 -1.12 -10.13
N ALA A 59 1.35 -1.44 -9.09
CA ALA A 59 2.58 -2.21 -9.24
C ALA A 59 2.81 -3.02 -7.98
N TRP A 60 3.31 -4.24 -8.15
CA TRP A 60 3.55 -5.16 -7.03
C TRP A 60 5.02 -5.19 -6.65
N PRO A 61 5.36 -5.59 -5.41
CA PRO A 61 6.76 -5.64 -4.99
C PRO A 61 7.60 -6.55 -5.87
N GLN A 62 8.88 -6.23 -5.99
CA GLN A 62 9.81 -7.05 -6.73
C GLN A 62 10.24 -8.28 -5.93
N VAL A 63 10.10 -8.26 -4.60
CA VAL A 63 10.35 -9.42 -3.76
C VAL A 63 9.20 -10.40 -3.98
N ALA A 64 9.49 -11.54 -4.62
CA ALA A 64 8.45 -12.47 -5.06
C ALA A 64 7.58 -12.98 -3.92
N SER A 65 8.18 -13.34 -2.79
CA SER A 65 7.41 -13.85 -1.65
C SER A 65 6.46 -12.79 -1.10
N LEU A 66 6.91 -11.55 -1.01
CA LEU A 66 6.08 -10.45 -0.54
C LEU A 66 4.95 -10.18 -1.53
N ALA A 67 5.27 -10.16 -2.82
CA ALA A 67 4.27 -9.93 -3.86
C ALA A 67 3.17 -10.98 -3.81
N THR A 68 3.54 -12.25 -3.63
CA THR A 68 2.56 -13.33 -3.56
C THR A 68 1.62 -13.14 -2.38
N VAL A 69 2.17 -12.83 -1.20
CA VAL A 69 1.35 -12.63 0.00
C VAL A 69 0.40 -11.44 -0.19
N LEU A 70 0.90 -10.33 -0.72
CA LEU A 70 0.08 -9.14 -0.89
C LEU A 70 -0.98 -9.34 -1.98
N GLN A 71 -0.65 -10.03 -3.07
CA GLN A 71 -1.63 -10.31 -4.11
C GLN A 71 -2.76 -11.17 -3.55
N ASN A 72 -2.44 -12.19 -2.75
CA ASN A 72 -3.45 -13.01 -2.14
C ASN A 72 -4.35 -12.22 -1.20
N ALA A 73 -3.78 -11.30 -0.45
CA ALA A 73 -4.54 -10.50 0.51
C ALA A 73 -5.37 -9.41 -0.17
N LEU A 74 -4.79 -8.72 -1.14
CA LEU A 74 -5.38 -7.51 -1.70
C LEU A 74 -6.24 -7.75 -2.95
N GLN A 75 -6.03 -8.86 -3.65
CA GLN A 75 -6.81 -9.20 -4.83
C GLN A 75 -7.86 -10.27 -4.55
N LYS A 76 -7.98 -10.67 -3.32
CA LYS A 76 -8.94 -11.69 -2.93
C LYS A 76 -10.36 -11.16 -3.13
N LYS A 77 -11.18 -11.98 -3.73
CA LYS A 77 -12.61 -11.66 -3.93
C LYS A 77 -13.46 -12.24 -2.84
#